data_c3dc99b7728af739e00a4d1b1faad7ed
#
_entry.id   c3dc99b7728af739e00a4d1b1faad7ed
#
_cell.length_a   1.000
_cell.length_b   1.000
_cell.length_c   1.000
_cell.angle_alpha   90.00
_cell.angle_beta   90.00
_cell.angle_gamma   90.00
#
_symmetry.space_group_name_H-M   'P 1'
#
loop_
_entity.id
_entity.type
_entity.pdbx_description
1 polymer ?
#
loop_
_entity_poly.entity_id
_entity_poly.type
_entity_poly.pdbx_seq_one_letter_code
_entity_poly.pdbx_strand_id
1 'polypeptide(L)'
;MNEKQPLLACGPVVIALAVLCNMLWGSAIPFINLGYRLFDIPSGETATQILFAGCRFFLAGALTILFTSMIQRRPVRPKRANVHMVFKLGMLQTVAQYVLFYIGVARTVGVKGSIIQGLNAFVSILIASYIFRSEKMNMLKWIGGAVGVAGIVVVNLGGSFGGAMTLTGEGFLFLSMIAGACSAGAIKYFAQKEDPVALSGWQFMFGGVVMACVGFLLGGRLSPTGIGAPAVLLYLAMVSAVAYTVWSVLLKYNPVSRIAPFMFLQPIFGVVLSLLLDPSAQVPLLRYALALVLVCASIVIIGRGQLVKED
;
A
#
# COMPACT_ATOMS: atom_id res chain seq x y z
N MET A 1 15.01 3.02 35.47
CA MET A 1 15.45 1.95 34.57
C MET A 1 15.10 2.39 33.14
N ASN A 2 16.10 2.72 32.30
CA ASN A 2 15.87 3.06 30.90
C ASN A 2 15.41 1.78 30.16
N GLU A 3 14.12 1.61 29.96
CA GLU A 3 13.63 0.64 28.98
C GLU A 3 14.20 1.05 27.61
N LYS A 4 15.10 0.23 27.09
CA LYS A 4 15.63 0.41 25.72
C LYS A 4 14.43 0.45 24.79
N GLN A 5 14.15 1.61 24.20
CA GLN A 5 13.12 1.73 23.17
C GLN A 5 13.36 0.62 22.14
N PRO A 6 12.33 -0.15 21.76
CA PRO A 6 12.51 -1.19 20.78
C PRO A 6 13.10 -0.58 19.49
N LEU A 7 14.09 -1.23 18.90
CA LEU A 7 14.78 -0.79 17.66
C LEU A 7 13.81 -0.27 16.60
N LEU A 8 12.62 -0.88 16.55
CA LEU A 8 11.51 -0.53 15.63
C LEU A 8 10.72 0.74 16.00
N ALA A 9 11.09 1.41 17.09
CA ALA A 9 10.62 2.75 17.46
C ALA A 9 11.73 3.80 17.31
N CYS A 10 12.98 3.38 17.00
CA CYS A 10 14.11 4.29 16.78
C CYS A 10 13.93 5.07 15.47
N GLY A 11 14.03 6.41 15.52
CA GLY A 11 13.77 7.30 14.38
C GLY A 11 14.44 6.89 13.07
N PRO A 12 15.77 6.75 12.99
CA PRO A 12 16.46 6.36 11.76
C PRO A 12 16.00 5.01 11.20
N VAL A 13 15.76 4.02 12.06
CA VAL A 13 15.29 2.68 11.64
C VAL A 13 13.89 2.76 11.06
N VAL A 14 12.97 3.50 11.70
CA VAL A 14 11.60 3.71 11.22
C VAL A 14 11.63 4.38 9.84
N ILE A 15 12.44 5.44 9.67
CA ILE A 15 12.57 6.15 8.39
C ILE A 15 13.08 5.21 7.31
N ALA A 16 14.19 4.49 7.56
CA ALA A 16 14.78 3.57 6.59
C ALA A 16 13.79 2.48 6.15
N LEU A 17 13.09 1.85 7.10
CA LEU A 17 12.11 0.81 6.81
C LEU A 17 10.86 1.35 6.11
N ALA A 18 10.36 2.52 6.50
CA ALA A 18 9.23 3.15 5.82
C ALA A 18 9.57 3.55 4.38
N VAL A 19 10.76 4.12 4.15
CA VAL A 19 11.26 4.43 2.80
C VAL A 19 11.40 3.15 1.98
N LEU A 20 11.98 2.08 2.53
CA LEU A 20 12.10 0.78 1.85
C LEU A 20 10.72 0.24 1.43
N CYS A 21 9.73 0.25 2.32
CA CYS A 21 8.38 -0.19 1.98
C CYS A 21 7.79 0.60 0.81
N ASN A 22 7.95 1.92 0.82
CA ASN A 22 7.40 2.78 -0.22
C ASN A 22 8.17 2.69 -1.54
N MET A 23 9.47 2.42 -1.50
CA MET A 23 10.27 2.09 -2.68
C MET A 23 9.79 0.77 -3.31
N LEU A 24 9.57 -0.27 -2.51
CA LEU A 24 9.03 -1.55 -2.97
C LEU A 24 7.63 -1.36 -3.58
N TRP A 25 6.74 -0.63 -2.93
CA TRP A 25 5.40 -0.35 -3.49
C TRP A 25 5.45 0.52 -4.73
N GLY A 26 6.35 1.52 -4.79
CA GLY A 26 6.57 2.32 -5.99
C GLY A 26 7.02 1.48 -7.18
N SER A 27 7.83 0.43 -6.95
CA SER A 27 8.23 -0.50 -7.99
C SER A 27 7.08 -1.39 -8.50
N ALA A 28 6.03 -1.58 -7.70
CA ALA A 28 4.98 -2.53 -8.05
C ALA A 28 4.25 -2.17 -9.34
N ILE A 29 3.96 -0.88 -9.61
CA ILE A 29 3.17 -0.45 -10.77
C ILE A 29 3.87 -0.81 -12.09
N PRO A 30 5.15 -0.46 -12.35
CA PRO A 30 5.86 -0.88 -13.55
C PRO A 30 5.89 -2.40 -13.73
N PHE A 31 6.13 -3.15 -12.66
CA PHE A 31 6.17 -4.61 -12.72
C PHE A 31 4.79 -5.26 -12.84
N ILE A 32 3.70 -4.65 -12.35
CA ILE A 32 2.33 -5.09 -12.64
C ILE A 32 2.04 -4.96 -14.14
N ASN A 33 2.40 -3.81 -14.73
CA ASN A 33 2.23 -3.60 -16.18
C ASN A 33 3.05 -4.58 -17.00
N LEU A 34 4.28 -4.89 -16.57
CA LEU A 34 5.08 -5.94 -17.19
C LEU A 34 4.42 -7.32 -17.03
N GLY A 35 3.90 -7.62 -15.85
CA GLY A 35 3.14 -8.84 -15.57
C GLY A 35 1.92 -8.98 -16.48
N TYR A 36 1.14 -7.91 -16.66
CA TYR A 36 -0.01 -7.93 -17.58
C TYR A 36 0.39 -8.28 -19.01
N ARG A 37 1.50 -7.73 -19.51
CA ARG A 37 2.02 -8.08 -20.84
C ARG A 37 2.46 -9.54 -20.92
N LEU A 38 3.16 -10.05 -19.88
CA LEU A 38 3.68 -11.42 -19.85
C LEU A 38 2.61 -12.49 -19.57
N PHE A 39 1.45 -12.12 -19.06
CA PHE A 39 0.31 -13.01 -18.87
C PHE A 39 -0.81 -12.76 -19.89
N ASP A 40 -0.55 -11.94 -20.94
CA ASP A 40 -1.51 -11.57 -21.98
C ASP A 40 -2.84 -11.03 -21.38
N ILE A 41 -2.73 -10.12 -20.41
CA ILE A 41 -3.88 -9.52 -19.72
C ILE A 41 -4.21 -8.17 -20.36
N PRO A 42 -5.31 -8.04 -21.11
CA PRO A 42 -5.75 -6.78 -21.68
C PRO A 42 -6.09 -5.74 -20.59
N SER A 43 -5.87 -4.47 -20.89
CA SER A 43 -6.10 -3.36 -19.94
C SER A 43 -7.55 -3.23 -19.44
N GLY A 44 -8.53 -3.72 -20.21
CA GLY A 44 -9.95 -3.71 -19.84
C GLY A 44 -10.45 -4.97 -19.11
N GLU A 45 -9.62 -6.00 -18.98
CA GLU A 45 -10.03 -7.31 -18.44
C GLU A 45 -9.90 -7.39 -16.92
N THR A 46 -10.80 -6.69 -16.22
CA THR A 46 -10.77 -6.59 -14.75
C THR A 46 -10.82 -7.96 -14.05
N ALA A 47 -11.54 -8.94 -14.60
CA ALA A 47 -11.64 -10.29 -14.03
C ALA A 47 -10.26 -10.98 -13.96
N THR A 48 -9.49 -10.93 -15.04
CA THR A 48 -8.14 -11.50 -15.14
C THR A 48 -7.15 -10.71 -14.26
N GLN A 49 -7.30 -9.39 -14.17
CA GLN A 49 -6.49 -8.55 -13.27
C GLN A 49 -6.73 -8.91 -11.80
N ILE A 50 -7.99 -9.15 -11.39
CA ILE A 50 -8.34 -9.59 -10.04
C ILE A 50 -7.77 -11.00 -9.76
N LEU A 51 -7.85 -11.92 -10.73
CA LEU A 51 -7.27 -13.25 -10.63
C LEU A 51 -5.74 -13.18 -10.47
N PHE A 52 -5.06 -12.39 -11.28
CA PHE A 52 -3.62 -12.15 -11.19
C PHE A 52 -3.22 -11.61 -9.81
N ALA A 53 -3.96 -10.61 -9.31
CA ALA A 53 -3.74 -10.05 -7.99
C ALA A 53 -4.00 -11.07 -6.88
N GLY A 54 -5.03 -11.91 -7.01
CA GLY A 54 -5.34 -13.00 -6.09
C GLY A 54 -4.18 -13.99 -5.98
N CYS A 55 -3.65 -14.45 -7.12
CA CYS A 55 -2.48 -15.34 -7.16
C CYS A 55 -1.25 -14.67 -6.51
N ARG A 56 -0.99 -13.39 -6.82
CA ARG A 56 0.09 -12.60 -6.23
C ARG A 56 -0.01 -12.54 -4.71
N PHE A 57 -1.19 -12.19 -4.17
CA PHE A 57 -1.37 -12.05 -2.72
C PHE A 57 -1.35 -13.40 -2.00
N PHE A 58 -1.90 -14.45 -2.60
CA PHE A 58 -1.77 -15.81 -2.06
C PHE A 58 -0.29 -16.20 -1.92
N LEU A 59 0.50 -16.03 -2.98
CA LEU A 59 1.93 -16.29 -2.95
C LEU A 59 2.66 -15.40 -1.92
N ALA A 60 2.30 -14.11 -1.82
CA ALA A 60 2.88 -13.22 -0.83
C ALA A 60 2.63 -13.71 0.61
N GLY A 61 1.42 -14.14 0.91
CA GLY A 61 1.07 -14.72 2.20
C GLY A 61 1.83 -16.02 2.47
N ALA A 62 1.87 -16.92 1.50
CA ALA A 62 2.59 -18.18 1.60
C ALA A 62 4.09 -17.97 1.84
N LEU A 63 4.73 -17.06 1.09
CA LEU A 63 6.13 -16.70 1.27
C LEU A 63 6.39 -16.09 2.66
N THR A 64 5.54 -15.16 3.09
CA THR A 64 5.66 -14.54 4.44
C THR A 64 5.64 -15.63 5.53
N ILE A 65 4.67 -16.55 5.48
CA ILE A 65 4.54 -17.63 6.47
C ILE A 65 5.70 -18.59 6.37
N LEU A 66 6.07 -19.02 5.17
CA LEU A 66 7.16 -19.97 4.94
C LEU A 66 8.48 -19.43 5.49
N PHE A 67 8.93 -18.27 5.01
CA PHE A 67 10.22 -17.70 5.41
C PHE A 67 10.27 -17.41 6.91
N THR A 68 9.19 -16.84 7.46
CA THR A 68 9.17 -16.55 8.90
C THR A 68 9.16 -17.84 9.74
N SER A 69 8.43 -18.88 9.30
CA SER A 69 8.44 -20.17 9.98
C SER A 69 9.82 -20.84 9.95
N MET A 70 10.54 -20.72 8.83
CA MET A 70 11.93 -21.20 8.70
C MET A 70 12.88 -20.46 9.65
N ILE A 71 12.82 -19.12 9.67
CA ILE A 71 13.66 -18.28 10.54
C ILE A 71 13.38 -18.56 12.02
N GLN A 72 12.10 -18.64 12.39
CA GLN A 72 11.70 -18.87 13.77
C GLN A 72 11.78 -20.36 14.20
N ARG A 73 12.07 -21.25 13.25
CA ARG A 73 12.06 -22.72 13.44
C ARG A 73 10.77 -23.25 14.09
N ARG A 74 9.66 -22.58 13.84
CA ARG A 74 8.32 -22.94 14.31
C ARG A 74 7.25 -22.44 13.34
N PRO A 75 6.11 -23.13 13.21
CA PRO A 75 5.04 -22.68 12.32
C PRO A 75 4.45 -21.35 12.82
N VAL A 76 4.41 -20.36 11.94
CA VAL A 76 3.76 -19.07 12.20
C VAL A 76 2.27 -19.25 12.01
N ARG A 77 1.51 -19.21 13.11
CA ARG A 77 0.05 -19.38 13.11
C ARG A 77 -0.59 -18.32 14.00
N PRO A 78 -1.74 -17.74 13.60
CA PRO A 78 -2.49 -16.87 14.46
C PRO A 78 -3.06 -17.65 15.64
N LYS A 79 -3.20 -17.00 16.77
CA LYS A 79 -3.88 -17.59 17.94
C LYS A 79 -5.33 -17.90 17.54
N ARG A 80 -5.85 -19.06 17.97
CA ARG A 80 -7.23 -19.48 17.63
C ARG A 80 -8.28 -18.43 17.96
N ALA A 81 -8.14 -17.72 19.08
CA ALA A 81 -9.02 -16.63 19.47
C ALA A 81 -8.98 -15.43 18.53
N ASN A 82 -7.89 -15.24 17.78
CA ASN A 82 -7.64 -14.09 16.93
C ASN A 82 -7.80 -14.36 15.43
N VAL A 83 -8.19 -15.56 15.03
CA VAL A 83 -8.40 -15.95 13.63
C VAL A 83 -9.41 -15.02 12.93
N HIS A 84 -10.44 -14.56 13.64
CA HIS A 84 -11.40 -13.60 13.11
C HIS A 84 -10.77 -12.27 12.68
N MET A 85 -9.62 -11.86 13.29
CA MET A 85 -8.87 -10.66 12.90
C MET A 85 -8.23 -10.84 11.52
N VAL A 86 -7.72 -12.05 11.23
CA VAL A 86 -7.18 -12.41 9.91
C VAL A 86 -8.25 -12.26 8.84
N PHE A 87 -9.45 -12.82 9.06
CA PHE A 87 -10.56 -12.72 8.11
C PHE A 87 -11.00 -11.27 7.91
N LYS A 88 -11.20 -10.51 8.99
CA LYS A 88 -11.60 -9.09 8.90
C LYS A 88 -10.56 -8.27 8.13
N LEU A 89 -9.27 -8.47 8.44
CA LEU A 89 -8.20 -7.76 7.77
C LEU A 89 -8.07 -8.19 6.30
N GLY A 90 -8.17 -9.48 5.99
CA GLY A 90 -8.12 -10.00 4.63
C GLY A 90 -9.27 -9.48 3.76
N MET A 91 -10.48 -9.44 4.30
CA MET A 91 -11.64 -8.86 3.60
C MET A 91 -11.49 -7.35 3.38
N LEU A 92 -10.96 -6.62 4.35
CA LEU A 92 -10.80 -5.16 4.26
C LEU A 92 -9.61 -4.76 3.39
N GLN A 93 -8.41 -5.25 3.72
CA GLN A 93 -7.15 -4.84 3.09
C GLN A 93 -6.90 -5.51 1.73
N THR A 94 -7.23 -6.79 1.61
CA THR A 94 -6.90 -7.53 0.39
C THR A 94 -8.10 -7.57 -0.56
N VAL A 95 -9.27 -8.00 -0.10
CA VAL A 95 -10.42 -8.16 -0.99
C VAL A 95 -11.06 -6.81 -1.32
N ALA A 96 -11.63 -6.11 -0.34
CA ALA A 96 -12.38 -4.88 -0.59
C ALA A 96 -11.49 -3.79 -1.20
N GLN A 97 -10.32 -3.54 -0.63
CA GLN A 97 -9.40 -2.52 -1.13
C GLN A 97 -9.00 -2.79 -2.59
N TYR A 98 -8.54 -4.01 -2.91
CA TYR A 98 -7.98 -4.27 -4.24
C TYR A 98 -9.03 -4.56 -5.30
N VAL A 99 -10.17 -5.21 -4.98
CA VAL A 99 -11.27 -5.36 -5.96
C VAL A 99 -11.78 -3.97 -6.39
N LEU A 100 -12.03 -3.09 -5.42
CA LEU A 100 -12.44 -1.71 -5.72
C LEU A 100 -11.35 -0.94 -6.48
N PHE A 101 -10.07 -1.15 -6.12
CA PHE A 101 -8.94 -0.54 -6.81
C PHE A 101 -8.89 -0.94 -8.28
N TYR A 102 -8.92 -2.24 -8.58
CA TYR A 102 -8.80 -2.72 -9.96
C TYR A 102 -9.99 -2.32 -10.82
N ILE A 103 -11.22 -2.39 -10.28
CA ILE A 103 -12.41 -1.91 -11.00
C ILE A 103 -12.31 -0.39 -11.24
N GLY A 104 -11.90 0.36 -10.24
CA GLY A 104 -11.81 1.81 -10.32
C GLY A 104 -10.72 2.27 -11.28
N VAL A 105 -9.51 1.70 -11.21
CA VAL A 105 -8.38 2.10 -12.07
C VAL A 105 -8.61 1.77 -13.54
N ALA A 106 -9.34 0.69 -13.82
CA ALA A 106 -9.69 0.32 -15.21
C ALA A 106 -10.64 1.35 -15.88
N ARG A 107 -11.28 2.22 -15.10
CA ARG A 107 -12.29 3.19 -15.57
C ARG A 107 -11.92 4.65 -15.27
N THR A 108 -10.72 4.88 -14.75
CA THR A 108 -10.26 6.21 -14.33
C THR A 108 -9.02 6.62 -15.09
N VAL A 109 -8.93 7.89 -15.48
CA VAL A 109 -7.72 8.44 -16.08
C VAL A 109 -6.59 8.44 -15.03
N GLY A 110 -5.38 8.03 -15.44
CA GLY A 110 -4.24 7.82 -14.56
C GLY A 110 -3.93 8.99 -13.61
N VAL A 111 -4.08 10.24 -14.07
CA VAL A 111 -3.88 11.45 -13.25
C VAL A 111 -4.85 11.51 -12.07
N LYS A 112 -6.15 11.32 -12.30
CA LYS A 112 -7.17 11.29 -11.25
C LYS A 112 -6.90 10.15 -10.27
N GLY A 113 -6.59 8.95 -10.79
CA GLY A 113 -6.26 7.79 -9.99
C GLY A 113 -5.07 8.02 -9.06
N SER A 114 -3.99 8.62 -9.57
CA SER A 114 -2.80 8.97 -8.78
C SER A 114 -3.10 9.96 -7.66
N ILE A 115 -3.90 10.99 -7.93
CA ILE A 115 -4.29 11.97 -6.91
C ILE A 115 -5.12 11.31 -5.81
N ILE A 116 -6.14 10.52 -6.18
CA ILE A 116 -6.99 9.81 -5.21
C ILE A 116 -6.16 8.87 -4.35
N GLN A 117 -5.29 8.07 -4.94
CA GLN A 117 -4.41 7.16 -4.18
C GLN A 117 -3.40 7.92 -3.30
N GLY A 118 -2.92 9.07 -3.77
CA GLY A 118 -2.03 9.93 -2.98
C GLY A 118 -2.68 10.48 -1.70
N LEU A 119 -4.00 10.68 -1.68
CA LEU A 119 -4.74 11.08 -0.49
C LEU A 119 -4.69 10.02 0.63
N ASN A 120 -4.37 8.76 0.31
CA ASN A 120 -4.38 7.65 1.28
C ASN A 120 -3.52 7.95 2.53
N ALA A 121 -2.37 8.59 2.37
CA ALA A 121 -1.51 8.96 3.49
C ALA A 121 -2.24 9.86 4.49
N PHE A 122 -2.89 10.90 4.00
CA PHE A 122 -3.61 11.87 4.83
C PHE A 122 -4.89 11.28 5.42
N VAL A 123 -5.68 10.55 4.62
CA VAL A 123 -6.91 9.89 5.07
C VAL A 123 -6.61 8.81 6.12
N SER A 124 -5.47 8.12 6.02
CA SER A 124 -5.03 7.17 7.06
C SER A 124 -4.83 7.85 8.43
N ILE A 125 -4.26 9.06 8.45
CA ILE A 125 -4.10 9.84 9.67
C ILE A 125 -5.47 10.27 10.23
N LEU A 126 -6.38 10.73 9.37
CA LEU A 126 -7.74 11.10 9.78
C LEU A 126 -8.50 9.90 10.37
N ILE A 127 -8.45 8.76 9.73
CA ILE A 127 -9.10 7.52 10.20
C ILE A 127 -8.49 7.06 11.52
N ALA A 128 -7.15 7.09 11.65
CA ALA A 128 -6.48 6.76 12.92
C ALA A 128 -6.89 7.69 14.06
N SER A 129 -7.10 8.98 13.76
CA SER A 129 -7.45 9.99 14.78
C SER A 129 -8.94 9.97 15.14
N TYR A 130 -9.85 9.90 14.17
CA TYR A 130 -11.28 10.07 14.40
C TYR A 130 -12.06 8.76 14.55
N ILE A 131 -11.67 7.70 13.81
CA ILE A 131 -12.36 6.40 13.85
C ILE A 131 -11.74 5.50 14.90
N PHE A 132 -10.43 5.27 14.83
CA PHE A 132 -9.73 4.39 15.78
C PHE A 132 -9.33 5.11 17.06
N ARG A 133 -9.33 6.45 17.08
CA ARG A 133 -8.95 7.27 18.24
C ARG A 133 -7.61 6.85 18.84
N SER A 134 -6.71 6.36 17.99
CA SER A 134 -5.39 5.88 18.40
C SER A 134 -4.36 6.99 18.55
N GLU A 135 -4.69 8.19 18.07
CA GLU A 135 -3.87 9.40 18.14
C GLU A 135 -4.75 10.64 17.96
N LYS A 136 -4.30 11.80 18.48
CA LYS A 136 -5.05 13.06 18.31
C LYS A 136 -4.61 13.79 17.04
N MET A 137 -5.54 14.48 16.42
CA MET A 137 -5.28 15.39 15.32
C MET A 137 -4.89 16.76 15.85
N ASN A 138 -3.87 17.38 15.25
CA ASN A 138 -3.44 18.73 15.59
C ASN A 138 -3.17 19.55 14.32
N MET A 139 -2.95 20.87 14.48
CA MET A 139 -2.76 21.80 13.36
C MET A 139 -1.59 21.39 12.45
N LEU A 140 -0.48 20.89 13.01
CA LEU A 140 0.67 20.47 12.22
C LEU A 140 0.36 19.25 11.36
N LYS A 141 -0.44 18.29 11.84
CA LYS A 141 -0.90 17.15 11.03
C LYS A 141 -1.82 17.60 9.89
N TRP A 142 -2.68 18.62 10.13
CA TRP A 142 -3.51 19.21 9.07
C TRP A 142 -2.66 19.90 8.01
N ILE A 143 -1.75 20.80 8.41
CA ILE A 143 -0.87 21.54 7.50
C ILE A 143 0.01 20.55 6.71
N GLY A 144 0.66 19.62 7.41
CA GLY A 144 1.53 18.65 6.78
C GLY A 144 0.79 17.74 5.80
N GLY A 145 -0.44 17.31 6.14
CA GLY A 145 -1.30 16.56 5.24
C GLY A 145 -1.65 17.35 3.97
N ALA A 146 -2.04 18.62 4.11
CA ALA A 146 -2.33 19.50 2.98
C ALA A 146 -1.09 19.71 2.08
N VAL A 147 0.09 19.91 2.67
CA VAL A 147 1.37 20.03 1.93
C VAL A 147 1.70 18.76 1.16
N GLY A 148 1.49 17.58 1.77
CA GLY A 148 1.71 16.28 1.10
C GLY A 148 0.77 16.07 -0.09
N VAL A 149 -0.51 16.40 0.08
CA VAL A 149 -1.51 16.39 -1.01
C VAL A 149 -1.12 17.35 -2.12
N ALA A 150 -0.66 18.56 -1.79
CA ALA A 150 -0.16 19.51 -2.79
C ALA A 150 1.01 18.93 -3.59
N GLY A 151 1.92 18.19 -2.97
CA GLY A 151 2.99 17.47 -3.67
C GLY A 151 2.45 16.47 -4.70
N ILE A 152 1.43 15.67 -4.35
CA ILE A 152 0.80 14.75 -5.31
C ILE A 152 0.10 15.49 -6.44
N VAL A 153 -0.55 16.60 -6.17
CA VAL A 153 -1.18 17.46 -7.22
C VAL A 153 -0.11 17.98 -8.17
N VAL A 154 1.01 18.49 -7.65
CA VAL A 154 2.13 19.03 -8.47
C VAL A 154 2.71 17.97 -9.41
N VAL A 155 2.91 16.74 -8.96
CA VAL A 155 3.37 15.63 -9.83
C VAL A 155 2.42 15.43 -11.01
N ASN A 156 1.12 15.59 -10.77
CA ASN A 156 0.08 15.29 -11.76
C ASN A 156 -0.33 16.53 -12.61
N LEU A 157 0.28 17.70 -12.40
CA LEU A 157 0.02 18.88 -13.21
C LEU A 157 0.41 18.65 -14.68
N GLY A 158 -0.47 19.09 -15.58
CA GLY A 158 -0.28 18.96 -17.03
C GLY A 158 -0.71 17.61 -17.61
N GLY A 159 -1.18 16.67 -16.81
CA GLY A 159 -1.88 15.50 -17.28
C GLY A 159 -3.35 15.81 -17.63
N SER A 160 -3.95 14.98 -18.48
CA SER A 160 -5.38 15.10 -18.79
C SER A 160 -6.23 14.68 -17.60
N PHE A 161 -7.12 15.55 -17.14
CA PHE A 161 -8.12 15.20 -16.11
C PHE A 161 -9.33 14.43 -16.66
N GLY A 162 -9.45 14.30 -18.00
CA GLY A 162 -10.56 13.58 -18.63
C GLY A 162 -11.95 14.20 -18.34
N GLY A 163 -13.00 13.43 -18.65
CA GLY A 163 -14.41 13.84 -18.47
C GLY A 163 -14.91 13.87 -17.01
N ALA A 164 -16.24 13.81 -16.84
CA ALA A 164 -16.89 13.81 -15.54
C ALA A 164 -16.44 12.63 -14.66
N MET A 165 -16.50 12.81 -13.35
CA MET A 165 -16.24 11.73 -12.38
C MET A 165 -17.36 10.69 -12.42
N THR A 166 -16.99 9.41 -12.34
CA THR A 166 -17.93 8.29 -12.32
C THR A 166 -17.86 7.53 -11.00
N LEU A 167 -18.99 6.99 -10.55
CA LEU A 167 -19.03 6.20 -9.32
C LEU A 167 -18.13 4.95 -9.43
N THR A 168 -18.20 4.26 -10.56
CA THR A 168 -17.45 3.01 -10.81
C THR A 168 -15.99 3.21 -11.18
N GLY A 169 -15.56 4.43 -11.45
CA GLY A 169 -14.17 4.82 -11.64
C GLY A 169 -13.62 5.46 -10.36
N GLU A 170 -13.68 6.78 -10.30
CA GLU A 170 -13.11 7.57 -9.20
C GLU A 170 -13.76 7.25 -7.84
N GLY A 171 -15.08 6.99 -7.82
CA GLY A 171 -15.79 6.60 -6.59
C GLY A 171 -15.23 5.29 -6.01
N PHE A 172 -15.00 4.27 -6.84
CA PHE A 172 -14.43 3.00 -6.38
C PHE A 172 -12.96 3.15 -5.96
N LEU A 173 -12.18 3.99 -6.62
CA LEU A 173 -10.83 4.31 -6.16
C LEU A 173 -10.84 5.01 -4.80
N PHE A 174 -11.77 5.92 -4.59
CA PHE A 174 -11.93 6.60 -3.30
C PHE A 174 -12.34 5.62 -2.19
N LEU A 175 -13.28 4.71 -2.45
CA LEU A 175 -13.66 3.66 -1.51
C LEU A 175 -12.51 2.68 -1.23
N SER A 176 -11.73 2.32 -2.26
CA SER A 176 -10.50 1.53 -2.11
C SER A 176 -9.49 2.20 -1.17
N MET A 177 -9.27 3.50 -1.36
CA MET A 177 -8.40 4.30 -0.51
C MET A 177 -8.89 4.31 0.95
N ILE A 178 -10.20 4.50 1.17
CA ILE A 178 -10.79 4.43 2.52
C ILE A 178 -10.57 3.04 3.13
N ALA A 179 -10.80 1.96 2.37
CA ALA A 179 -10.58 0.59 2.84
C ALA A 179 -9.11 0.37 3.24
N GLY A 180 -8.16 0.89 2.44
CA GLY A 180 -6.73 0.86 2.76
C GLY A 180 -6.38 1.63 4.02
N ALA A 181 -6.92 2.83 4.18
CA ALA A 181 -6.71 3.66 5.35
C ALA A 181 -7.34 3.04 6.64
N CYS A 182 -8.53 2.45 6.52
CA CYS A 182 -9.15 1.67 7.60
C CYS A 182 -8.30 0.44 7.96
N SER A 183 -7.70 -0.22 6.96
CA SER A 183 -6.83 -1.38 7.22
C SER A 183 -5.59 -1.01 8.02
N ALA A 184 -5.00 0.16 7.79
CA ALA A 184 -3.85 0.64 8.57
C ALA A 184 -4.20 0.80 10.06
N GLY A 185 -5.37 1.39 10.38
CA GLY A 185 -5.88 1.48 11.73
C GLY A 185 -6.20 0.10 12.34
N ALA A 186 -6.83 -0.79 11.54
CA ALA A 186 -7.12 -2.15 11.96
C ALA A 186 -5.85 -2.95 12.27
N ILE A 187 -4.82 -2.84 11.42
CA ILE A 187 -3.50 -3.48 11.64
C ILE A 187 -2.92 -2.98 12.98
N LYS A 188 -2.91 -1.66 13.20
CA LYS A 188 -2.39 -1.10 14.45
C LYS A 188 -3.10 -1.69 15.68
N TYR A 189 -4.42 -1.81 15.63
CA TYR A 189 -5.21 -2.37 16.73
C TYR A 189 -5.00 -3.89 16.90
N PHE A 190 -5.01 -4.65 15.80
CA PHE A 190 -4.86 -6.12 15.83
C PHE A 190 -3.44 -6.54 16.19
N ALA A 191 -2.43 -5.80 15.75
CA ALA A 191 -1.03 -6.09 16.04
C ALA A 191 -0.65 -5.93 17.52
N GLN A 192 -1.51 -5.32 18.35
CA GLN A 192 -1.34 -5.33 19.80
C GLN A 192 -1.74 -6.68 20.42
N LYS A 193 -2.61 -7.46 19.76
CA LYS A 193 -3.18 -8.72 20.25
C LYS A 193 -2.58 -9.93 19.56
N GLU A 194 -2.06 -9.75 18.35
CA GLU A 194 -1.52 -10.81 17.49
C GLU A 194 -0.18 -10.41 16.87
N ASP A 195 0.60 -11.39 16.46
CA ASP A 195 1.83 -11.17 15.71
C ASP A 195 1.51 -10.51 14.35
N PRO A 196 2.07 -9.30 14.05
CA PRO A 196 1.84 -8.60 12.79
C PRO A 196 2.29 -9.40 11.56
N VAL A 197 3.28 -10.28 11.70
CA VAL A 197 3.75 -11.14 10.61
C VAL A 197 2.72 -12.23 10.32
N ALA A 198 2.19 -12.87 11.37
CA ALA A 198 1.12 -13.83 11.23
C ALA A 198 -0.15 -13.19 10.64
N LEU A 199 -0.53 -11.99 11.11
CA LEU A 199 -1.64 -11.23 10.54
C LEU A 199 -1.44 -10.97 9.04
N SER A 200 -0.27 -10.45 8.64
CA SER A 200 0.02 -10.11 7.24
C SER A 200 0.04 -11.36 6.34
N GLY A 201 0.72 -12.43 6.77
CA GLY A 201 0.83 -13.64 5.98
C GLY A 201 -0.52 -14.35 5.77
N TRP A 202 -1.25 -14.61 6.86
CA TRP A 202 -2.52 -15.33 6.77
C TRP A 202 -3.65 -14.53 6.13
N GLN A 203 -3.71 -13.20 6.35
CA GLN A 203 -4.72 -12.38 5.69
C GLN A 203 -4.49 -12.30 4.16
N PHE A 204 -3.21 -12.30 3.71
CA PHE A 204 -2.91 -12.35 2.28
C PHE A 204 -3.23 -13.72 1.67
N MET A 205 -2.95 -14.82 2.36
CA MET A 205 -3.37 -16.13 1.88
C MET A 205 -4.88 -16.20 1.73
N PHE A 206 -5.62 -15.84 2.78
CA PHE A 206 -7.09 -15.85 2.75
C PHE A 206 -7.65 -14.90 1.68
N GLY A 207 -7.26 -13.63 1.71
CA GLY A 207 -7.75 -12.63 0.76
C GLY A 207 -7.33 -12.94 -0.67
N GLY A 208 -6.12 -13.48 -0.88
CA GLY A 208 -5.63 -13.93 -2.18
C GLY A 208 -6.47 -15.07 -2.75
N VAL A 209 -6.83 -16.08 -1.93
CA VAL A 209 -7.76 -17.14 -2.36
C VAL A 209 -9.11 -16.57 -2.75
N VAL A 210 -9.70 -15.70 -1.91
CA VAL A 210 -11.00 -15.09 -2.22
C VAL A 210 -10.93 -14.30 -3.54
N MET A 211 -9.91 -13.47 -3.74
CA MET A 211 -9.73 -12.72 -4.99
C MET A 211 -9.52 -13.63 -6.20
N ALA A 212 -8.70 -14.67 -6.06
CA ALA A 212 -8.46 -15.62 -7.15
C ALA A 212 -9.76 -16.35 -7.53
N CYS A 213 -10.55 -16.78 -6.54
CA CYS A 213 -11.85 -17.39 -6.79
C CYS A 213 -12.82 -16.41 -7.48
N VAL A 214 -12.91 -15.16 -7.00
CA VAL A 214 -13.76 -14.14 -7.62
C VAL A 214 -13.33 -13.86 -9.06
N GLY A 215 -12.03 -13.64 -9.32
CA GLY A 215 -11.51 -13.40 -10.65
C GLY A 215 -11.78 -14.57 -11.60
N PHE A 216 -11.58 -15.80 -11.13
CA PHE A 216 -11.85 -17.02 -11.92
C PHE A 216 -13.34 -17.18 -12.23
N LEU A 217 -14.22 -17.01 -11.24
CA LEU A 217 -15.67 -17.11 -11.42
C LEU A 217 -16.24 -16.02 -12.36
N LEU A 218 -15.59 -14.86 -12.41
CA LEU A 218 -15.93 -13.80 -13.37
C LEU A 218 -15.35 -14.04 -14.78
N GLY A 219 -14.73 -15.20 -15.03
CA GLY A 219 -14.22 -15.59 -16.34
C GLY A 219 -12.76 -15.23 -16.58
N GLY A 220 -12.04 -14.72 -15.57
CA GLY A 220 -10.61 -14.41 -15.67
C GLY A 220 -9.77 -15.65 -15.98
N ARG A 221 -8.74 -15.49 -16.82
CA ARG A 221 -7.81 -16.56 -17.21
C ARG A 221 -6.39 -16.01 -17.28
N LEU A 222 -5.43 -16.78 -16.78
CA LEU A 222 -4.01 -16.44 -16.86
C LEU A 222 -3.34 -17.28 -17.94
N SER A 223 -2.71 -16.62 -18.91
CA SER A 223 -2.00 -17.24 -20.03
C SER A 223 -0.52 -16.82 -19.98
N PRO A 224 0.34 -17.54 -19.21
CA PRO A 224 1.74 -17.13 -19.07
C PRO A 224 2.50 -17.31 -20.38
N THR A 225 3.18 -16.26 -20.86
CA THR A 225 3.98 -16.24 -22.07
C THR A 225 5.48 -16.38 -21.73
N GLY A 226 5.92 -17.61 -21.46
CA GLY A 226 7.33 -17.92 -21.17
C GLY A 226 7.74 -17.77 -19.69
N ILE A 227 9.04 -17.96 -19.42
CA ILE A 227 9.62 -18.03 -18.05
C ILE A 227 9.57 -16.69 -17.32
N GLY A 228 9.51 -15.58 -18.03
CA GLY A 228 9.42 -14.24 -17.43
C GLY A 228 8.13 -14.01 -16.64
N ALA A 229 7.03 -14.64 -17.04
CA ALA A 229 5.72 -14.45 -16.40
C ALA A 229 5.71 -14.92 -14.93
N PRO A 230 6.08 -16.15 -14.56
CA PRO A 230 6.16 -16.57 -13.16
C PRO A 230 7.22 -15.80 -12.38
N ALA A 231 8.34 -15.39 -13.00
CA ALA A 231 9.37 -14.61 -12.33
C ALA A 231 8.85 -13.23 -11.88
N VAL A 232 8.11 -12.52 -12.72
CA VAL A 232 7.49 -11.23 -12.37
C VAL A 232 6.41 -11.41 -11.30
N LEU A 233 5.59 -12.46 -11.39
CA LEU A 233 4.59 -12.75 -10.37
C LEU A 233 5.25 -13.02 -9.01
N LEU A 234 6.34 -13.80 -8.99
CA LEU A 234 7.11 -14.07 -7.77
C LEU A 234 7.73 -12.79 -7.21
N TYR A 235 8.32 -11.95 -8.05
CA TYR A 235 8.85 -10.64 -7.64
C TYR A 235 7.76 -9.79 -6.98
N LEU A 236 6.59 -9.66 -7.60
CA LEU A 236 5.47 -8.91 -7.06
C LEU A 236 4.94 -9.50 -5.74
N ALA A 237 4.95 -10.82 -5.61
CA ALA A 237 4.62 -11.50 -4.37
C ALA A 237 5.65 -11.19 -3.27
N MET A 238 6.95 -11.20 -3.58
CA MET A 238 8.02 -10.81 -2.65
C MET A 238 7.91 -9.35 -2.22
N VAL A 239 7.65 -8.42 -3.16
CA VAL A 239 7.37 -7.01 -2.84
C VAL A 239 6.23 -6.89 -1.84
N SER A 240 5.13 -7.61 -2.06
CA SER A 240 4.00 -7.60 -1.13
C SER A 240 4.34 -8.23 0.23
N ALA A 241 4.98 -9.40 0.22
CA ALA A 241 5.36 -10.11 1.44
C ALA A 241 6.25 -9.23 2.35
N VAL A 242 7.30 -8.63 1.79
CA VAL A 242 8.25 -7.82 2.56
C VAL A 242 7.61 -6.49 2.99
N ALA A 243 7.08 -5.70 2.04
CA ALA A 243 6.62 -4.36 2.34
C ALA A 243 5.46 -4.35 3.33
N TYR A 244 4.44 -5.19 3.15
CA TYR A 244 3.30 -5.23 4.07
C TYR A 244 3.63 -5.83 5.43
N THR A 245 4.53 -6.81 5.48
CA THR A 245 4.99 -7.37 6.75
C THR A 245 5.74 -6.33 7.56
N VAL A 246 6.73 -5.66 6.94
CA VAL A 246 7.50 -4.58 7.58
C VAL A 246 6.58 -3.43 7.99
N TRP A 247 5.65 -3.02 7.13
CA TRP A 247 4.67 -1.97 7.42
C TRP A 247 3.78 -2.31 8.60
N SER A 248 3.29 -3.55 8.69
CA SER A 248 2.47 -4.01 9.81
C SER A 248 3.24 -4.01 11.14
N VAL A 249 4.52 -4.38 11.07
CA VAL A 249 5.42 -4.32 12.23
C VAL A 249 5.67 -2.87 12.64
N LEU A 250 5.91 -1.97 11.69
CA LEU A 250 6.07 -0.53 11.98
C LEU A 250 4.81 0.05 12.63
N LEU A 251 3.61 -0.28 12.13
CA LEU A 251 2.34 0.18 12.69
C LEU A 251 2.09 -0.36 14.11
N LYS A 252 2.64 -1.52 14.47
CA LYS A 252 2.57 -2.02 15.84
C LYS A 252 3.24 -1.09 16.83
N TYR A 253 4.41 -0.57 16.48
CA TYR A 253 5.27 0.18 17.40
C TYR A 253 5.21 1.69 17.23
N ASN A 254 4.56 2.18 16.17
CA ASN A 254 4.52 3.61 15.86
C ASN A 254 3.09 4.10 15.60
N PRO A 255 2.78 5.38 15.84
CA PRO A 255 1.52 5.97 15.41
C PRO A 255 1.42 6.01 13.88
N VAL A 256 0.20 5.96 13.36
CA VAL A 256 -0.08 6.00 11.91
C VAL A 256 0.47 7.28 11.30
N SER A 257 0.29 8.41 11.97
CA SER A 257 0.77 9.72 11.52
C SER A 257 2.30 9.83 11.40
N ARG A 258 3.06 8.94 12.05
CA ARG A 258 4.52 8.87 11.88
C ARG A 258 4.94 8.14 10.60
N ILE A 259 4.15 7.19 10.15
CA ILE A 259 4.50 6.27 9.08
C ILE A 259 3.76 6.60 7.79
N ALA A 260 2.46 6.90 7.85
CA ALA A 260 1.64 7.15 6.68
C ALA A 260 2.18 8.25 5.74
N PRO A 261 2.78 9.35 6.21
CA PRO A 261 3.32 10.38 5.31
C PRO A 261 4.37 9.88 4.32
N PHE A 262 5.10 8.79 4.66
CA PHE A 262 6.05 8.19 3.72
C PHE A 262 5.38 7.60 2.48
N MET A 263 4.06 7.31 2.52
CA MET A 263 3.32 6.83 1.35
C MET A 263 3.29 7.86 0.20
N PHE A 264 3.49 9.15 0.49
CA PHE A 264 3.65 10.17 -0.53
C PHE A 264 4.90 9.97 -1.42
N LEU A 265 5.88 9.17 -0.97
CA LEU A 265 7.07 8.83 -1.76
C LEU A 265 6.80 7.79 -2.85
N GLN A 266 5.72 7.02 -2.78
CA GLN A 266 5.44 5.94 -3.74
C GLN A 266 5.41 6.42 -5.20
N PRO A 267 4.69 7.49 -5.57
CA PRO A 267 4.68 7.98 -6.94
C PRO A 267 6.07 8.41 -7.42
N ILE A 268 6.88 8.98 -6.53
CA ILE A 268 8.24 9.43 -6.84
C ILE A 268 9.13 8.23 -7.19
N PHE A 269 9.12 7.19 -6.36
CA PHE A 269 9.85 5.95 -6.63
C PHE A 269 9.35 5.26 -7.90
N GLY A 270 8.04 5.26 -8.15
CA GLY A 270 7.45 4.70 -9.36
C GLY A 270 7.99 5.38 -10.62
N VAL A 271 8.09 6.70 -10.60
CA VAL A 271 8.63 7.48 -11.72
C VAL A 271 10.13 7.27 -11.89
N VAL A 272 10.92 7.31 -10.82
CA VAL A 272 12.36 7.05 -10.88
C VAL A 272 12.63 5.69 -11.52
N LEU A 273 11.89 4.66 -11.11
CA LEU A 273 12.03 3.34 -11.69
C LEU A 273 11.58 3.29 -13.15
N SER A 274 10.50 3.97 -13.50
CA SER A 274 10.03 4.03 -14.90
C SER A 274 11.06 4.67 -15.81
N LEU A 275 11.75 5.72 -15.35
CA LEU A 275 12.86 6.35 -16.09
C LEU A 275 14.08 5.44 -16.25
N LEU A 276 14.37 4.62 -15.23
CA LEU A 276 15.47 3.64 -15.31
C LEU A 276 15.16 2.51 -16.28
N LEU A 277 13.89 2.11 -16.39
CA LEU A 277 13.43 1.05 -17.30
C LEU A 277 13.21 1.56 -18.73
N ASP A 278 12.85 2.83 -18.88
CA ASP A 278 12.65 3.49 -20.18
C ASP A 278 13.26 4.92 -20.13
N PRO A 279 14.56 5.07 -20.44
CA PRO A 279 15.23 6.35 -20.46
C PRO A 279 14.68 7.35 -21.50
N SER A 280 13.89 6.88 -22.47
CA SER A 280 13.26 7.74 -23.47
C SER A 280 12.01 8.45 -22.96
N ALA A 281 11.48 8.05 -21.78
CA ALA A 281 10.33 8.70 -21.18
C ALA A 281 10.64 10.14 -20.78
N GLN A 282 9.94 11.09 -21.40
CA GLN A 282 10.07 12.50 -21.06
C GLN A 282 9.32 12.80 -19.77
N VAL A 283 10.06 13.10 -18.70
CA VAL A 283 9.51 13.44 -17.40
C VAL A 283 9.84 14.89 -17.06
N PRO A 284 8.88 15.71 -16.63
CA PRO A 284 9.13 17.09 -16.23
C PRO A 284 9.88 17.13 -14.89
N LEU A 285 11.19 16.99 -14.92
CA LEU A 285 12.08 16.84 -13.76
C LEU A 285 11.85 17.90 -12.68
N LEU A 286 11.59 19.16 -13.07
CA LEU A 286 11.32 20.25 -12.14
C LEU A 286 10.06 19.98 -11.28
N ARG A 287 9.01 19.40 -11.87
CA ARG A 287 7.77 19.08 -11.13
C ARG A 287 8.02 17.98 -10.10
N TYR A 288 8.79 16.95 -10.47
CA TYR A 288 9.14 15.87 -9.54
C TYR A 288 10.05 16.35 -8.42
N ALA A 289 11.02 17.24 -8.71
CA ALA A 289 11.87 17.87 -7.70
C ALA A 289 11.02 18.69 -6.71
N LEU A 290 10.11 19.53 -7.21
CA LEU A 290 9.21 20.31 -6.37
C LEU A 290 8.29 19.43 -5.53
N ALA A 291 7.72 18.38 -6.13
CA ALA A 291 6.89 17.42 -5.40
C ALA A 291 7.68 16.71 -4.30
N LEU A 292 8.91 16.30 -4.57
CA LEU A 292 9.78 15.68 -3.56
C LEU A 292 10.03 16.63 -2.38
N VAL A 293 10.29 17.92 -2.63
CA VAL A 293 10.45 18.92 -1.59
C VAL A 293 9.18 19.05 -0.75
N LEU A 294 8.01 19.13 -1.37
CA LEU A 294 6.72 19.22 -0.67
C LEU A 294 6.45 17.95 0.17
N VAL A 295 6.73 16.77 -0.37
CA VAL A 295 6.56 15.50 0.34
C VAL A 295 7.52 15.41 1.54
N CYS A 296 8.78 15.77 1.38
CA CYS A 296 9.75 15.80 2.48
C CYS A 296 9.32 16.82 3.57
N ALA A 297 8.86 18.00 3.16
CA ALA A 297 8.32 19.00 4.09
C ALA A 297 7.09 18.45 4.86
N SER A 298 6.16 17.78 4.16
CA SER A 298 5.01 17.12 4.78
C SER A 298 5.42 16.12 5.87
N ILE A 299 6.37 15.23 5.55
CA ILE A 299 6.87 14.22 6.50
C ILE A 299 7.45 14.90 7.76
N VAL A 300 8.24 15.96 7.58
CA VAL A 300 8.85 16.71 8.69
C VAL A 300 7.79 17.43 9.52
N ILE A 301 6.83 18.11 8.87
CA ILE A 301 5.77 18.87 9.56
C ILE A 301 4.90 17.93 10.39
N ILE A 302 4.44 16.82 9.82
CA ILE A 302 3.62 15.82 10.53
C ILE A 302 4.44 15.19 11.66
N GLY A 303 5.71 14.87 11.42
CA GLY A 303 6.62 14.32 12.43
C GLY A 303 6.79 15.26 13.63
N ARG A 304 6.93 16.57 13.40
CA ARG A 304 6.95 17.57 14.49
C ARG A 304 5.63 17.63 15.25
N GLY A 305 4.51 17.48 14.56
CA GLY A 305 3.19 17.45 15.17
C GLY A 305 2.98 16.28 16.13
N GLN A 306 3.81 15.24 16.09
CA GLN A 306 3.77 14.14 17.06
C GLN A 306 4.56 14.42 18.34
N LEU A 307 5.56 15.30 18.26
CA LEU A 307 6.42 15.66 19.38
C LEU A 307 5.79 16.74 20.27
N VAL A 308 4.79 17.45 19.76
CA VAL A 308 4.00 18.39 20.57
C VAL A 308 3.20 17.56 21.55
N LYS A 309 3.67 17.55 22.83
CA LYS A 309 2.93 16.93 23.93
C LYS A 309 1.53 17.52 23.96
N GLU A 310 0.55 16.65 24.06
CA GLU A 310 -0.83 16.99 24.29
C GLU A 310 -0.95 17.49 25.73
N ASP A 311 -0.98 18.81 25.92
CA ASP A 311 -1.46 19.43 27.13
C ASP A 311 -2.98 19.35 27.20
#